data_92477fba71f9ab9f6e9748909388652a
#
_entry.id   92477fba71f9ab9f6e9748909388652a
#
_cell.length_a   1.000
_cell.length_b   1.000
_cell.length_c   1.000
_cell.angle_alpha   90.00
_cell.angle_beta   90.00
_cell.angle_gamma   90.00
#
_symmetry.space_group_name_H-M   'P 1'
#
loop_
_entity.id
_entity.type
_entity.pdbx_description
1 polymer ?
#
loop_
_entity_poly.entity_id
_entity_poly.type
_entity_poly.pdbx_seq_one_letter_code
_entity_poly.pdbx_strand_id
1 'polypeptide(L)' 'MELNKLEKAMIVGIILRGLRSKKKIKQYVELERLPDVIKVLDALRGNTTLEDREEAITSLINKLMDDLLEKEKG' A
#
# COMPACT_ATOMS: atom_id res chain seq x y z
N MET A 1 9.86 10.99 0.34
CA MET A 1 8.55 10.75 0.94
C MET A 1 8.65 9.60 1.93
N GLU A 2 8.20 9.80 3.15
CA GLU A 2 8.25 8.76 4.12
C GLU A 2 6.87 8.23 4.42
N LEU A 3 6.69 6.94 4.33
CA LEU A 3 5.41 6.32 4.58
C LEU A 3 5.51 5.42 5.80
N ASN A 4 4.47 5.41 6.61
CA ASN A 4 4.44 4.50 7.75
C ASN A 4 4.00 3.12 7.27
N LYS A 5 3.99 2.16 8.17
CA LYS A 5 3.72 0.78 7.80
C LYS A 5 2.32 0.59 7.24
N LEU A 6 1.34 1.26 7.81
CA LEU A 6 -0.04 1.14 7.34
C LEU A 6 -0.16 1.71 5.92
N GLU A 7 0.48 2.84 5.67
CA GLU A 7 0.43 3.44 4.34
C GLU A 7 1.08 2.54 3.31
N LYS A 8 2.21 1.93 3.66
CA LYS A 8 2.89 1.01 2.74
C LYS A 8 2.00 -0.19 2.46
N ALA A 9 1.35 -0.71 3.49
CA ALA A 9 0.48 -1.87 3.33
C ALA A 9 -0.70 -1.54 2.42
N MET A 10 -1.23 -0.33 2.52
CA MET A 10 -2.35 0.06 1.69
C MET A 10 -1.95 0.16 0.24
N ILE A 11 -0.76 0.66 -0.04
CA ILE A 11 -0.30 0.72 -1.41
C ILE A 11 -0.14 -0.68 -1.98
N VAL A 12 0.49 -1.58 -1.23
CA VAL A 12 0.69 -2.94 -1.69
C VAL A 12 -0.66 -3.62 -1.91
N GLY A 13 -1.60 -3.41 -0.99
CA GLY A 13 -2.92 -4.01 -1.10
C GLY A 13 -3.65 -3.53 -2.34
N ILE A 14 -3.55 -2.24 -2.65
CA ILE A 14 -4.20 -1.67 -3.84
C ILE A 14 -3.58 -2.26 -5.10
N ILE A 15 -2.26 -2.37 -5.15
CA ILE A 15 -1.59 -2.92 -6.30
C ILE A 15 -1.97 -4.38 -6.52
N LEU A 16 -1.96 -5.18 -5.45
CA LEU A 16 -2.30 -6.58 -5.58
C LEU A 16 -3.74 -6.75 -6.04
N ARG A 17 -4.64 -5.91 -5.54
CA ARG A 17 -6.02 -5.98 -5.94
C ARG A 17 -6.18 -5.57 -7.40
N GLY A 18 -5.40 -4.61 -7.84
CA GLY A 18 -5.45 -4.15 -9.22
C GLY A 18 -4.97 -5.18 -10.22
N LEU A 19 -4.04 -6.08 -9.79
CA LEU A 19 -3.55 -7.09 -10.68
C LEU A 19 -4.57 -8.19 -10.91
N ARG A 20 -5.48 -8.38 -9.96
CA ARG A 20 -6.62 -9.25 -10.12
C ARG A 20 -6.38 -10.74 -10.30
N SER A 21 -5.35 -11.23 -10.79
CA SER A 21 -5.15 -12.65 -10.95
C SER A 21 -3.81 -13.08 -10.43
N LYS A 22 -3.72 -14.32 -9.97
CA LYS A 22 -2.47 -14.85 -9.48
C LYS A 22 -1.43 -14.87 -10.59
N LYS A 23 -1.86 -15.10 -11.80
CA LYS A 23 -0.93 -15.16 -12.91
C LYS A 23 -0.24 -13.83 -13.11
N LYS A 24 -0.97 -12.71 -13.00
CA LYS A 24 -0.35 -11.41 -13.14
C LYS A 24 0.50 -11.07 -11.94
N ILE A 25 0.05 -11.45 -10.76
CA ILE A 25 0.83 -11.18 -9.56
C ILE A 25 2.18 -11.88 -9.65
N LYS A 26 2.21 -13.13 -10.19
CA LYS A 26 3.46 -13.84 -10.33
C LYS A 26 4.45 -13.13 -11.21
N GLN A 27 4.01 -12.34 -12.14
CA GLN A 27 4.92 -11.64 -13.03
C GLN A 27 5.67 -10.52 -12.35
N TYR A 28 5.14 -9.99 -11.27
CA TYR A 28 5.74 -8.85 -10.62
C TYR A 28 6.20 -9.10 -9.19
N VAL A 29 5.74 -10.17 -8.57
CA VAL A 29 6.06 -10.44 -7.18
C VAL A 29 6.53 -11.87 -7.05
N GLU A 30 7.57 -12.06 -6.25
CA GLU A 30 8.05 -13.41 -5.98
C GLU A 30 7.02 -14.11 -5.10
N LEU A 31 6.55 -15.26 -5.54
CA LEU A 31 5.51 -15.96 -4.81
C LEU A 31 5.93 -16.34 -3.40
N GLU A 32 7.21 -16.51 -3.17
CA GLU A 32 7.69 -16.86 -1.84
C GLU A 32 7.43 -15.77 -0.83
N ARG A 33 7.33 -14.53 -1.27
CA ARG A 33 7.13 -13.41 -0.38
C ARG A 33 5.65 -13.13 -0.11
N LEU A 34 4.76 -13.66 -0.95
CA LEU A 34 3.35 -13.38 -0.80
C LEU A 34 2.76 -13.81 0.54
N PRO A 35 3.04 -15.00 1.06
CA PRO A 35 2.44 -15.37 2.33
C PRO A 35 2.78 -14.42 3.46
N ASP A 36 4.03 -13.94 3.49
CA ASP A 36 4.44 -13.01 4.53
C ASP A 36 3.76 -11.65 4.36
N VAL A 37 3.64 -11.19 3.12
CA VAL A 37 2.97 -9.93 2.85
C VAL A 37 1.49 -10.02 3.24
N ILE A 38 0.84 -11.12 2.89
CA ILE A 38 -0.56 -11.32 3.22
C ILE A 38 -0.75 -11.35 4.74
N LYS A 39 0.20 -11.99 5.46
CA LYS A 39 0.10 -12.01 6.90
C LYS A 39 0.15 -10.60 7.47
N VAL A 40 1.04 -9.78 6.97
CA VAL A 40 1.17 -8.40 7.45
C VAL A 40 -0.10 -7.61 7.14
N LEU A 41 -0.64 -7.79 5.94
CA LEU A 41 -1.86 -7.08 5.54
C LEU A 41 -3.03 -7.49 6.43
N ASP A 42 -3.15 -8.79 6.70
CA ASP A 42 -4.25 -9.27 7.54
C ASP A 42 -4.09 -8.77 8.97
N ALA A 43 -2.87 -8.77 9.49
CA ALA A 43 -2.63 -8.29 10.84
C ALA A 43 -3.00 -6.81 10.96
N LEU A 44 -2.64 -6.02 9.97
CA LEU A 44 -2.96 -4.60 10.00
C LEU A 44 -4.46 -4.38 9.88
N ARG A 45 -5.13 -5.20 9.05
CA ARG A 45 -6.56 -5.04 8.92
C ARG A 45 -7.24 -5.36 10.24
N GLY A 46 -6.78 -6.34 10.97
CA GLY A 46 -7.37 -6.70 12.23
C GLY A 46 -7.06 -5.74 13.36
N ASN A 47 -5.98 -4.95 13.22
CA ASN A 47 -5.56 -4.06 14.27
C ASN A 47 -5.85 -2.58 13.99
N THR A 48 -6.55 -2.26 12.92
CA THR A 48 -6.86 -0.87 12.62
C THR A 48 -8.35 -0.73 12.44
N THR A 49 -8.87 0.45 12.78
CA THR A 49 -10.29 0.73 12.59
C THR A 49 -10.48 1.32 11.21
N LEU A 50 -11.73 1.46 10.79
CA LEU A 50 -12.03 2.10 9.52
C LEU A 50 -11.53 3.54 9.56
N GLU A 51 -11.66 4.19 10.71
CA GLU A 51 -11.21 5.56 10.85
C GLU A 51 -9.70 5.65 10.68
N ASP A 52 -8.95 4.71 11.27
CA ASP A 52 -7.50 4.68 11.12
C ASP A 52 -7.13 4.56 9.65
N ARG A 53 -7.85 3.72 8.92
CA ARG A 53 -7.54 3.51 7.52
C ARG A 53 -7.89 4.73 6.67
N GLU A 54 -8.98 5.41 7.02
CA GLU A 54 -9.36 6.63 6.30
C GLU A 54 -8.33 7.73 6.51
N GLU A 55 -7.83 7.84 7.73
CA GLU A 55 -6.80 8.83 8.01
C GLU A 55 -5.53 8.49 7.27
N ALA A 56 -5.20 7.19 7.19
CA ALA A 56 -4.01 6.76 6.48
C ALA A 56 -4.15 7.04 4.98
N ILE A 57 -5.34 6.83 4.42
CA ILE A 57 -5.57 7.11 3.02
C ILE A 57 -5.40 8.59 2.74
N THR A 58 -5.97 9.45 3.60
CA THR A 58 -5.86 10.88 3.43
C THR A 58 -4.39 11.32 3.48
N SER A 59 -3.67 10.81 4.48
CA SER A 59 -2.27 11.14 4.63
C SER A 59 -1.46 10.65 3.43
N LEU A 60 -1.71 9.42 3.00
CA LEU A 60 -0.98 8.82 1.91
C LEU A 60 -1.23 9.56 0.61
N ILE A 61 -2.49 9.87 0.30
CA ILE A 61 -2.81 10.57 -0.92
C ILE A 61 -2.17 11.94 -0.94
N ASN A 62 -2.19 12.65 0.18
CA ASN A 62 -1.58 13.97 0.23
C ASN A 62 -0.08 13.91 0.03
N LYS A 63 0.58 12.91 0.65
CA LYS A 63 2.02 12.74 0.47
C LYS A 63 2.37 12.42 -0.97
N LEU A 64 1.57 11.54 -1.59
CA LEU A 64 1.84 11.16 -2.97
C LEU A 64 1.59 12.33 -3.91
N MET A 65 0.54 13.10 -3.68
CA MET A 65 0.25 14.23 -4.55
C MET A 65 1.29 15.32 -4.41
N ASP A 66 1.73 15.57 -3.18
CA ASP A 66 2.77 16.57 -2.98
C ASP A 66 4.05 16.16 -3.69
N ASP A 67 4.40 14.87 -3.58
CA ASP A 67 5.61 14.39 -4.20
C ASP A 67 5.49 14.44 -5.73
N LEU A 68 4.33 14.07 -6.24
CA LEU A 68 4.11 14.05 -7.68
C LEU A 68 4.11 15.44 -8.28
N LEU A 69 3.55 16.40 -7.57
CA LEU A 69 3.44 17.74 -8.10
C LEU A 69 4.65 18.60 -7.81
N GLU A 70 5.52 18.09 -6.92
CA GLU A 70 6.62 18.88 -6.64
C GLU A 70 7.52 18.84 -7.75
N LYS A 71 7.61 19.73 -8.58
CA LYS A 71 8.40 19.64 -9.64
C LYS A 71 9.64 20.00 -9.40
N GLU A 72 10.20 20.14 -9.36
CA GLU A 72 11.38 20.44 -9.27
C GLU A 72 11.52 21.64 -8.81
N LYS A 73 11.25 21.94 -8.01
CA LYS A 73 11.39 23.05 -7.50
C LYS A 73 12.61 23.51 -7.79
N GLY A 74 12.95 23.30 -8.41
CA GLY A 74 14.09 23.78 -8.64
C GLY A 74 14.89 23.55 -9.29
#